data_c0da3921dbd74a9c7658e204b67d8221
#
_entry.id   c0da3921dbd74a9c7658e204b67d8221
#
_cell.length_a   1.000
_cell.length_b   1.000
_cell.length_c   1.000
_cell.angle_alpha   90.00
_cell.angle_beta   90.00
_cell.angle_gamma   90.00
#
_symmetry.space_group_name_H-M   'P 1'
#
loop_
_entity.id
_entity.type
_entity.pdbx_description
1 polymer ?
#
loop_
_entity_poly.entity_id
_entity_poly.type
_entity_poly.pdbx_seq_one_letter_code
_entity_poly.pdbx_strand_id
1 'polypeptide(L)'
;MGEVYCLQENNIESKEQSKFSEFITDKKKIIICTASVLVIVLAATMGYMFSVKDKVASWNNKIYSGISIYGVDLSGQTAEEAKTTLESQLITKINNKIINVNVGEQNFQLSYNDINSLIDVDATVEEALAYGKDASLFEKNSMIKKGVNHEMETVLVYDENKIIEFANHINDAVKVEPIDAAISISAGAISITNETIGKKINVEELVDKIKESISPEESEEVIVVELEDSVPRVTAAELQKIDGILSSFSGSYVNSAAGRVTNMKIATNSVNGTLLMPGDEFSYNKAIGETTAENGYQQAGAYVSGEVVQEYGGGVCHISTTLYRAVMRANLKSSLRYNHSMMVSYAEPSLDATVYEGDIDYRFVNTYDFPIYIEGYMTSNSIVFNIYGNKEGFGTNTYDLVNEVIEKIDYTTEYVNDATLAEGSKVTTVNGMPGYRSQAYLVTYSNGVEVSREFISSDYYAPMNTVVKVGTKKANTTTIESNSNSASTESINNNTNNSQANGRNESSENSGNNQTNTAENQNN
;
A
#
# COMPACT_ATOMS: atom_id res chain seq x y z
N MET A 1 -109.96 99.39 7.67
CA MET A 1 -109.25 98.21 8.21
C MET A 1 -108.57 97.39 7.16
N GLY A 2 -107.59 97.84 6.44
CA GLY A 2 -106.97 97.12 5.31
C GLY A 2 -105.44 97.30 5.17
N GLU A 3 -104.87 98.24 5.92
CA GLU A 3 -103.41 98.59 5.71
C GLU A 3 -102.46 98.02 6.78
N VAL A 4 -102.86 97.32 7.83
CA VAL A 4 -102.02 96.83 8.90
C VAL A 4 -101.57 95.38 8.67
N TYR A 5 -102.23 94.56 7.79
CA TYR A 5 -101.91 93.20 7.51
C TYR A 5 -100.79 93.00 6.42
N CYS A 6 -100.59 93.97 5.50
CA CYS A 6 -99.61 93.82 4.44
C CYS A 6 -98.15 94.13 4.91
N LEU A 7 -97.93 94.87 6.01
CA LEU A 7 -96.60 95.24 6.51
C LEU A 7 -96.01 94.19 7.45
N GLN A 8 -96.80 93.18 8.02
CA GLN A 8 -96.25 92.17 8.86
C GLN A 8 -95.78 90.92 8.07
N GLU A 9 -96.42 90.52 6.95
CA GLU A 9 -95.96 89.44 6.08
C GLU A 9 -94.67 89.75 5.38
N ASN A 10 -94.47 91.00 4.85
CA ASN A 10 -93.20 91.35 4.24
C ASN A 10 -92.02 91.43 5.18
N ASN A 11 -92.24 91.63 6.49
CA ASN A 11 -91.14 91.61 7.52
C ASN A 11 -90.78 90.19 7.99
N ILE A 12 -91.64 89.23 7.89
CA ILE A 12 -91.41 87.84 8.26
C ILE A 12 -90.67 87.13 7.09
N GLU A 13 -91.08 87.37 5.83
CA GLU A 13 -90.37 86.79 4.65
C GLU A 13 -88.93 87.33 4.46
N SER A 14 -88.75 88.63 4.73
CA SER A 14 -87.41 89.26 4.66
C SER A 14 -86.45 88.74 5.77
N LYS A 15 -87.00 88.45 6.96
CA LYS A 15 -86.18 87.88 8.06
C LYS A 15 -85.92 86.35 7.88
N GLU A 16 -86.80 85.57 7.25
CA GLU A 16 -86.55 84.16 6.96
C GLU A 16 -85.58 84.05 5.76
N GLN A 17 -85.76 84.86 4.75
CA GLN A 17 -84.77 84.93 3.64
C GLN A 17 -83.38 85.38 4.08
N SER A 18 -83.30 86.31 5.00
CA SER A 18 -82.02 86.70 5.60
C SER A 18 -81.39 85.63 6.45
N LYS A 19 -82.15 84.93 7.29
CA LYS A 19 -81.67 83.80 8.08
C LYS A 19 -81.30 82.59 7.19
N PHE A 20 -82.06 82.30 6.09
CA PHE A 20 -81.72 81.25 5.13
C PHE A 20 -80.46 81.61 4.33
N SER A 21 -80.27 82.87 3.94
CA SER A 21 -79.07 83.36 3.30
C SER A 21 -77.86 83.31 4.24
N GLU A 22 -78.02 83.66 5.51
CA GLU A 22 -76.98 83.57 6.54
C GLU A 22 -76.61 82.09 6.79
N PHE A 23 -77.62 81.18 6.91
CA PHE A 23 -77.42 79.75 7.05
C PHE A 23 -76.71 79.11 5.85
N ILE A 24 -77.03 79.48 4.59
CA ILE A 24 -76.35 79.03 3.40
C ILE A 24 -74.93 79.59 3.34
N THR A 25 -74.70 80.85 3.75
CA THR A 25 -73.41 81.50 3.79
C THR A 25 -72.49 80.87 4.86
N ASP A 26 -73.01 80.54 6.02
CA ASP A 26 -72.28 79.84 7.05
C ASP A 26 -71.94 78.38 6.69
N LYS A 27 -72.92 77.67 6.07
CA LYS A 27 -72.61 76.34 5.50
C LYS A 27 -71.53 76.40 4.42
N LYS A 28 -71.57 77.37 3.52
CA LYS A 28 -70.53 77.60 2.52
C LYS A 28 -69.16 77.92 3.15
N LYS A 29 -69.12 78.74 4.20
CA LYS A 29 -67.90 79.01 4.94
C LYS A 29 -67.38 77.78 5.65
N ILE A 30 -68.25 76.96 6.28
CA ILE A 30 -67.87 75.68 6.91
C ILE A 30 -67.32 74.73 5.85
N ILE A 31 -67.97 74.61 4.67
CA ILE A 31 -67.51 73.73 3.58
C ILE A 31 -66.17 74.26 3.06
N ILE A 32 -65.96 75.57 2.90
CA ILE A 32 -64.70 76.14 2.44
C ILE A 32 -63.58 75.91 3.49
N CYS A 33 -63.90 76.13 4.77
CA CYS A 33 -62.97 75.82 5.85
C CYS A 33 -62.59 74.33 5.95
N THR A 34 -63.59 73.43 5.84
CA THR A 34 -63.28 72.04 5.86
C THR A 34 -62.52 71.56 4.62
N ALA A 35 -62.85 72.10 3.41
CA ALA A 35 -62.10 71.87 2.22
C ALA A 35 -60.65 72.38 2.31
N SER A 36 -60.47 73.62 2.90
CA SER A 36 -59.12 74.15 3.09
C SER A 36 -58.30 73.36 4.07
N VAL A 37 -58.89 72.90 5.16
CA VAL A 37 -58.23 71.98 6.12
C VAL A 37 -57.86 70.69 5.46
N LEU A 38 -58.79 70.11 4.63
CA LEU A 38 -58.51 68.85 3.88
C LEU A 38 -57.34 69.07 2.91
N VAL A 39 -57.29 70.19 2.17
CA VAL A 39 -56.18 70.51 1.26
C VAL A 39 -54.86 70.72 2.04
N ILE A 40 -54.88 71.37 3.18
CA ILE A 40 -53.70 71.49 4.01
C ILE A 40 -53.22 70.18 4.55
N VAL A 41 -54.14 69.29 4.98
CA VAL A 41 -53.83 67.94 5.46
C VAL A 41 -53.27 67.08 4.31
N LEU A 42 -53.86 67.17 3.11
CA LEU A 42 -53.36 66.50 1.90
C LEU A 42 -51.98 67.01 1.51
N ALA A 43 -51.75 68.33 1.53
CA ALA A 43 -50.45 68.90 1.24
C ALA A 43 -49.41 68.48 2.26
N ALA A 44 -49.79 68.50 3.54
CA ALA A 44 -48.89 68.06 4.64
C ALA A 44 -48.59 66.53 4.54
N THR A 45 -49.58 65.69 4.18
CA THR A 45 -49.38 64.28 3.99
C THR A 45 -48.53 63.98 2.76
N MET A 46 -48.75 64.70 1.62
CA MET A 46 -47.88 64.63 0.46
C MET A 46 -46.47 65.06 0.76
N GLY A 47 -46.29 66.18 1.44
CA GLY A 47 -44.99 66.66 1.86
C GLY A 47 -44.24 65.68 2.79
N TYR A 48 -44.98 65.06 3.71
CA TYR A 48 -44.47 64.00 4.56
C TYR A 48 -44.06 62.77 3.75
N MET A 49 -44.93 62.30 2.80
CA MET A 49 -44.61 61.18 1.93
C MET A 49 -43.38 61.43 1.06
N PHE A 50 -43.23 62.66 0.47
CA PHE A 50 -42.03 63.02 -0.27
C PHE A 50 -40.78 62.99 0.61
N SER A 51 -40.85 63.57 1.79
CA SER A 51 -39.74 63.53 2.76
C SER A 51 -39.35 62.10 3.18
N VAL A 52 -40.36 61.23 3.37
CA VAL A 52 -40.10 59.81 3.67
C VAL A 52 -39.48 59.11 2.47
N LYS A 53 -39.98 59.40 1.25
CA LYS A 53 -39.44 58.81 0.02
C LYS A 53 -38.00 59.23 -0.22
N ASP A 54 -37.65 60.50 -0.06
CA ASP A 54 -36.29 61.00 -0.23
C ASP A 54 -35.36 60.40 0.84
N LYS A 55 -35.82 60.29 2.09
CA LYS A 55 -35.06 59.66 3.15
C LYS A 55 -34.81 58.17 2.86
N VAL A 56 -35.82 57.42 2.44
CA VAL A 56 -35.67 56.00 2.06
C VAL A 56 -34.76 55.86 0.86
N ALA A 57 -34.87 56.74 -0.15
CA ALA A 57 -33.99 56.73 -1.33
C ALA A 57 -32.50 56.93 -0.95
N SER A 58 -32.20 57.79 0.01
CA SER A 58 -30.83 58.03 0.49
C SER A 58 -30.21 56.79 1.19
N TRP A 59 -31.02 55.80 1.55
CA TRP A 59 -30.62 54.56 2.19
C TRP A 59 -30.66 53.34 1.24
N ASN A 60 -30.97 53.55 -0.03
CA ASN A 60 -31.05 52.42 -0.98
C ASN A 60 -29.74 51.64 -1.09
N ASN A 61 -28.60 52.33 -1.04
CA ASN A 61 -27.25 51.73 -1.14
C ASN A 61 -26.56 51.66 0.23
N LYS A 62 -27.29 51.70 1.33
CA LYS A 62 -26.76 51.63 2.70
C LYS A 62 -27.41 50.52 3.50
N ILE A 63 -26.62 49.86 4.32
CA ILE A 63 -27.07 48.87 5.29
C ILE A 63 -27.87 49.54 6.40
N TYR A 64 -29.01 48.98 6.81
CA TYR A 64 -29.81 49.59 7.91
C TYR A 64 -29.04 49.54 9.23
N SER A 65 -29.30 50.56 10.08
CA SER A 65 -28.68 50.63 11.41
C SER A 65 -29.08 49.46 12.28
N GLY A 66 -28.11 48.88 13.00
CA GLY A 66 -28.27 47.72 13.88
C GLY A 66 -28.19 46.37 13.18
N ILE A 67 -27.62 46.33 11.99
CA ILE A 67 -27.16 45.11 11.33
C ILE A 67 -25.69 44.92 11.68
N SER A 68 -25.37 43.77 12.26
CA SER A 68 -24.02 43.35 12.64
C SER A 68 -23.74 41.92 12.18
N ILE A 69 -22.48 41.57 12.06
CA ILE A 69 -22.00 40.22 11.68
C ILE A 69 -20.89 39.85 12.64
N TYR A 70 -21.13 38.83 13.48
CA TYR A 70 -20.23 38.39 14.56
C TYR A 70 -19.69 39.57 15.38
N GLY A 71 -20.60 40.48 15.77
CA GLY A 71 -20.29 41.66 16.56
C GLY A 71 -19.63 42.80 15.80
N VAL A 72 -19.46 42.69 14.47
CA VAL A 72 -18.96 43.80 13.62
C VAL A 72 -20.14 44.60 13.10
N ASP A 73 -20.28 45.89 13.54
CA ASP A 73 -21.37 46.78 13.17
C ASP A 73 -21.19 47.31 11.74
N LEU A 74 -22.17 47.08 10.87
CA LEU A 74 -22.22 47.56 9.49
C LEU A 74 -23.22 48.69 9.28
N SER A 75 -23.77 49.27 10.35
CA SER A 75 -24.80 50.29 10.35
C SER A 75 -24.44 51.50 9.46
N GLY A 76 -25.31 51.83 8.50
CA GLY A 76 -25.21 52.99 7.64
C GLY A 76 -24.12 52.95 6.56
N GLN A 77 -23.39 51.86 6.47
CA GLN A 77 -22.32 51.67 5.51
C GLN A 77 -22.85 51.33 4.10
N THR A 78 -22.11 51.75 3.10
CA THR A 78 -22.25 51.30 1.70
C THR A 78 -21.60 49.92 1.53
N ALA A 79 -21.79 49.26 0.38
CA ALA A 79 -21.16 47.98 0.08
C ALA A 79 -19.64 48.03 0.23
N GLU A 80 -18.98 49.03 -0.34
CA GLU A 80 -17.51 49.15 -0.29
C GLU A 80 -16.99 49.42 1.12
N GLU A 81 -17.69 50.24 1.88
CA GLU A 81 -17.35 50.52 3.28
C GLU A 81 -17.52 49.26 4.14
N ALA A 82 -18.61 48.49 3.94
CA ALA A 82 -18.88 47.26 4.65
C ALA A 82 -17.86 46.15 4.31
N LYS A 83 -17.46 46.00 3.04
CA LYS A 83 -16.39 45.10 2.63
C LYS A 83 -15.09 45.44 3.37
N THR A 84 -14.66 46.69 3.31
CA THR A 84 -13.44 47.14 4.00
C THR A 84 -13.50 46.88 5.51
N THR A 85 -14.68 47.10 6.12
CA THR A 85 -14.90 46.86 7.55
C THR A 85 -14.80 45.36 7.88
N LEU A 86 -15.43 44.50 7.10
CA LEU A 86 -15.36 43.04 7.30
C LEU A 86 -13.94 42.50 7.07
N GLU A 87 -13.26 42.94 6.01
CA GLU A 87 -11.87 42.55 5.72
C GLU A 87 -10.90 42.96 6.85
N SER A 88 -11.02 44.17 7.34
CA SER A 88 -10.11 44.69 8.37
C SER A 88 -10.39 44.16 9.78
N GLN A 89 -11.65 43.93 10.13
CA GLN A 89 -12.05 43.59 11.49
C GLN A 89 -12.40 42.10 11.65
N LEU A 90 -13.26 41.54 10.78
CA LEU A 90 -13.73 40.19 10.94
C LEU A 90 -12.70 39.15 10.44
N ILE A 91 -12.18 39.32 9.22
CA ILE A 91 -11.20 38.39 8.66
C ILE A 91 -9.92 38.37 9.49
N THR A 92 -9.44 39.54 9.92
CA THR A 92 -8.26 39.62 10.80
C THR A 92 -8.50 38.92 12.12
N LYS A 93 -9.69 39.06 12.72
CA LYS A 93 -10.08 38.39 13.97
C LYS A 93 -10.15 36.87 13.77
N ILE A 94 -10.74 36.40 12.67
CA ILE A 94 -10.84 34.96 12.33
C ILE A 94 -9.44 34.39 12.11
N ASN A 95 -8.61 34.98 11.28
CA ASN A 95 -7.29 34.44 10.94
C ASN A 95 -6.32 34.36 12.14
N ASN A 96 -6.55 35.12 13.17
CA ASN A 96 -5.76 35.09 14.41
C ASN A 96 -6.23 34.02 15.40
N LYS A 97 -7.33 33.29 15.10
CA LYS A 97 -7.79 32.19 15.95
C LYS A 97 -6.87 31.01 15.85
N ILE A 98 -6.73 30.30 16.95
CA ILE A 98 -5.89 29.12 17.10
C ILE A 98 -6.70 28.00 17.75
N ILE A 99 -6.68 26.83 17.13
CA ILE A 99 -7.18 25.60 17.73
C ILE A 99 -6.00 24.93 18.44
N ASN A 100 -6.15 24.64 19.72
CA ASN A 100 -5.15 23.93 20.51
C ASN A 100 -5.52 22.45 20.58
N VAL A 101 -4.58 21.56 20.24
CA VAL A 101 -4.75 20.11 20.32
C VAL A 101 -3.71 19.55 21.28
N ASN A 102 -4.18 18.92 22.37
CA ASN A 102 -3.33 18.29 23.37
C ASN A 102 -3.35 16.78 23.21
N VAL A 103 -2.17 16.17 23.07
CA VAL A 103 -1.96 14.73 23.04
C VAL A 103 -0.97 14.36 24.14
N GLY A 104 -1.46 13.80 25.24
CA GLY A 104 -0.64 13.59 26.42
C GLY A 104 -0.04 14.91 26.95
N GLU A 105 1.29 15.02 27.00
CA GLU A 105 2.00 16.23 27.45
C GLU A 105 2.35 17.18 26.29
N GLN A 106 2.07 16.82 25.05
CA GLN A 106 2.38 17.62 23.87
C GLN A 106 1.20 18.51 23.49
N ASN A 107 1.49 19.77 23.11
CA ASN A 107 0.53 20.72 22.60
C ASN A 107 0.85 21.07 21.14
N PHE A 108 -0.16 21.03 20.29
CA PHE A 108 -0.11 21.38 18.88
C PHE A 108 -1.09 22.52 18.62
N GLN A 109 -0.74 23.42 17.71
CA GLN A 109 -1.55 24.59 17.38
C GLN A 109 -1.84 24.62 15.89
N LEU A 110 -3.10 24.85 15.54
CA LEU A 110 -3.56 25.06 14.17
C LEU A 110 -4.20 26.44 14.09
N SER A 111 -3.61 27.37 13.35
CA SER A 111 -4.24 28.67 13.11
C SER A 111 -5.28 28.56 11.99
N TYR A 112 -6.29 29.42 12.06
CA TYR A 112 -7.29 29.50 10.98
C TYR A 112 -6.67 29.96 9.66
N ASN A 113 -5.57 30.69 9.71
CA ASN A 113 -4.79 31.05 8.53
C ASN A 113 -4.15 29.81 7.85
N ASP A 114 -3.71 28.81 8.63
CA ASP A 114 -3.09 27.59 8.10
C ASP A 114 -4.08 26.71 7.33
N ILE A 115 -5.36 26.82 7.66
CA ILE A 115 -6.44 26.11 6.96
C ILE A 115 -7.10 26.95 5.85
N ASN A 116 -6.51 28.09 5.49
CA ASN A 116 -7.04 29.01 4.47
C ASN A 116 -8.50 29.40 4.75
N SER A 117 -8.82 29.72 6.00
CA SER A 117 -10.19 30.06 6.38
C SER A 117 -10.64 31.36 5.70
N LEU A 118 -11.80 31.35 5.08
CA LEU A 118 -12.37 32.44 4.33
C LEU A 118 -13.86 32.59 4.62
N ILE A 119 -14.36 33.84 4.57
CA ILE A 119 -15.79 34.13 4.46
C ILE A 119 -16.06 34.71 3.08
N ASP A 120 -17.21 34.45 2.50
CA ASP A 120 -17.64 35.12 1.28
C ASP A 120 -18.12 36.52 1.63
N VAL A 121 -17.17 37.49 1.65
CA VAL A 121 -17.43 38.89 1.99
C VAL A 121 -18.44 39.51 1.05
N ASP A 122 -18.39 39.17 -0.25
CA ASP A 122 -19.27 39.75 -1.26
C ASP A 122 -20.71 39.29 -1.03
N ALA A 123 -20.95 37.99 -0.90
CA ALA A 123 -22.28 37.45 -0.62
C ALA A 123 -22.83 37.97 0.74
N THR A 124 -21.99 38.02 1.75
CA THR A 124 -22.36 38.52 3.08
C THR A 124 -22.78 39.97 3.05
N VAL A 125 -22.07 40.86 2.34
CA VAL A 125 -22.41 42.26 2.20
C VAL A 125 -23.66 42.45 1.35
N GLU A 126 -23.84 41.66 0.28
CA GLU A 126 -25.04 41.68 -0.55
C GLU A 126 -26.30 41.32 0.28
N GLU A 127 -26.22 40.30 1.10
CA GLU A 127 -27.30 39.92 2.01
C GLU A 127 -27.62 41.00 3.04
N ALA A 128 -26.60 41.59 3.66
CA ALA A 128 -26.77 42.73 4.59
C ALA A 128 -27.42 43.94 3.94
N LEU A 129 -27.04 44.24 2.70
CA LEU A 129 -27.65 45.34 1.92
C LEU A 129 -29.08 45.01 1.50
N ALA A 130 -29.39 43.76 1.17
CA ALA A 130 -30.71 43.35 0.74
C ALA A 130 -31.73 43.30 1.90
N TYR A 131 -31.25 43.21 3.13
CA TYR A 131 -32.13 43.06 4.29
C TYR A 131 -33.17 44.18 4.37
N GLY A 132 -34.46 43.82 4.36
CA GLY A 132 -35.61 44.73 4.45
C GLY A 132 -35.79 45.71 3.27
N LYS A 133 -35.04 45.54 2.14
CA LYS A 133 -35.20 46.39 0.95
C LYS A 133 -36.46 46.10 0.14
N ASP A 134 -37.12 44.99 0.38
CA ASP A 134 -38.41 44.59 -0.18
C ASP A 134 -39.62 45.08 0.64
N ALA A 135 -39.38 45.58 1.85
CA ALA A 135 -40.43 46.09 2.75
C ALA A 135 -41.13 47.33 2.21
N SER A 136 -42.31 47.69 2.77
CA SER A 136 -43.06 48.91 2.42
C SER A 136 -42.30 50.19 2.76
N LEU A 137 -42.68 51.31 2.09
CA LEU A 137 -42.04 52.62 2.31
C LEU A 137 -42.02 53.07 3.79
N PHE A 138 -43.10 52.78 4.51
CA PHE A 138 -43.21 53.17 5.94
C PHE A 138 -42.41 52.26 6.85
N GLU A 139 -42.32 50.95 6.54
CA GLU A 139 -41.49 50.00 7.27
C GLU A 139 -40.01 50.35 7.07
N LYS A 140 -39.58 50.59 5.81
CA LYS A 140 -38.23 51.10 5.53
C LYS A 140 -37.89 52.35 6.32
N ASN A 141 -38.80 53.35 6.35
CA ASN A 141 -38.60 54.56 7.15
C ASN A 141 -38.55 54.27 8.67
N SER A 142 -39.28 53.27 9.14
CA SER A 142 -39.21 52.82 10.52
C SER A 142 -37.85 52.19 10.85
N MET A 143 -37.36 51.30 9.99
CA MET A 143 -36.02 50.70 10.11
C MET A 143 -34.91 51.76 10.12
N ILE A 144 -35.02 52.80 9.25
CA ILE A 144 -34.07 53.90 9.21
C ILE A 144 -34.08 54.75 10.50
N LYS A 145 -35.28 54.93 11.11
CA LYS A 145 -35.44 55.81 12.29
C LYS A 145 -35.11 55.08 13.59
N LYS A 146 -35.51 53.82 13.72
CA LYS A 146 -35.41 53.05 14.96
C LYS A 146 -34.21 52.12 14.99
N GLY A 147 -33.58 51.87 13.83
CA GLY A 147 -32.66 50.75 13.64
C GLY A 147 -33.40 49.42 13.56
N VAL A 148 -32.65 48.39 13.29
CA VAL A 148 -33.00 46.99 13.42
C VAL A 148 -32.05 46.34 14.42
N ASN A 149 -32.45 45.28 15.08
CA ASN A 149 -31.52 44.48 15.88
C ASN A 149 -31.40 43.13 15.19
N HIS A 150 -30.44 43.03 14.29
CA HIS A 150 -30.26 41.86 13.44
C HIS A 150 -28.78 41.48 13.35
N GLU A 151 -28.40 40.43 14.08
CA GLU A 151 -27.11 39.75 13.95
C GLU A 151 -27.22 38.76 12.82
N MET A 152 -26.33 38.88 11.83
CA MET A 152 -26.26 37.98 10.69
C MET A 152 -25.15 36.98 10.91
N GLU A 153 -25.37 35.77 10.41
CA GLU A 153 -24.37 34.70 10.36
C GLU A 153 -23.82 34.61 8.95
N THR A 154 -22.58 34.17 8.80
CA THR A 154 -21.97 33.83 7.51
C THR A 154 -21.29 32.48 7.59
N VAL A 155 -21.15 31.82 6.45
CA VAL A 155 -20.49 30.51 6.36
C VAL A 155 -18.98 30.72 6.27
N LEU A 156 -18.26 30.08 7.17
CA LEU A 156 -16.80 29.97 7.11
C LEU A 156 -16.43 28.81 6.19
N VAL A 157 -15.66 29.08 5.15
CA VAL A 157 -15.09 28.07 4.24
C VAL A 157 -13.62 27.87 4.60
N TYR A 158 -13.16 26.64 4.60
CA TYR A 158 -11.77 26.27 4.90
C TYR A 158 -11.31 25.08 4.07
N ASP A 159 -10.00 24.87 3.97
CA ASP A 159 -9.38 23.75 3.26
C ASP A 159 -9.28 22.53 4.19
N GLU A 160 -10.18 21.56 3.98
CA GLU A 160 -10.20 20.31 4.76
C GLU A 160 -8.91 19.49 4.65
N ASN A 161 -8.20 19.57 3.51
CA ASN A 161 -6.94 18.84 3.34
C ASN A 161 -5.88 19.35 4.32
N LYS A 162 -5.91 20.64 4.65
CA LYS A 162 -4.99 21.21 5.64
C LYS A 162 -5.24 20.70 7.05
N ILE A 163 -6.50 20.46 7.40
CA ILE A 163 -6.86 19.83 8.67
C ILE A 163 -6.36 18.38 8.71
N ILE A 164 -6.54 17.63 7.62
CA ILE A 164 -6.06 16.25 7.51
C ILE A 164 -4.52 16.21 7.56
N GLU A 165 -3.82 17.10 6.87
CA GLU A 165 -2.36 17.23 6.93
C GLU A 165 -1.88 17.50 8.37
N PHE A 166 -2.55 18.42 9.09
CA PHE A 166 -2.23 18.73 10.47
C PHE A 166 -2.47 17.54 11.42
N ALA A 167 -3.59 16.85 11.30
CA ALA A 167 -3.90 15.66 12.10
C ALA A 167 -2.89 14.52 11.85
N ASN A 168 -2.49 14.31 10.59
CA ASN A 168 -1.44 13.35 10.24
C ASN A 168 -0.07 13.76 10.83
N HIS A 169 0.27 15.06 10.77
CA HIS A 169 1.50 15.58 11.39
C HIS A 169 1.54 15.29 12.90
N ILE A 170 0.42 15.51 13.61
CA ILE A 170 0.31 15.14 15.01
C ILE A 170 0.53 13.65 15.22
N ASN A 171 -0.18 12.80 14.43
CA ASN A 171 0.00 11.36 14.52
C ASN A 171 1.48 10.96 14.33
N ASP A 172 2.14 11.50 13.30
CA ASP A 172 3.55 11.20 13.02
C ASP A 172 4.51 11.65 14.13
N ALA A 173 4.15 12.71 14.86
CA ALA A 173 4.94 13.22 15.97
C ALA A 173 4.79 12.38 17.27
N VAL A 174 3.63 11.75 17.47
CA VAL A 174 3.32 11.05 18.73
C VAL A 174 3.26 9.52 18.59
N LYS A 175 3.18 9.00 17.34
CA LYS A 175 3.07 7.56 17.13
C LYS A 175 4.30 6.81 17.60
N VAL A 176 4.07 5.65 18.17
CA VAL A 176 5.07 4.63 18.44
C VAL A 176 4.70 3.42 17.60
N GLU A 177 5.61 3.05 16.68
CA GLU A 177 5.36 1.88 15.83
C GLU A 177 5.32 0.60 16.67
N PRO A 178 4.37 -0.30 16.44
CA PRO A 178 4.35 -1.60 17.07
C PRO A 178 5.48 -2.47 16.53
N ILE A 179 5.97 -3.40 17.36
CA ILE A 179 6.96 -4.41 16.94
C ILE A 179 6.28 -5.77 17.02
N ASP A 180 6.31 -6.52 15.92
CA ASP A 180 5.77 -7.87 15.83
C ASP A 180 6.48 -8.82 16.80
N ALA A 181 5.74 -9.78 17.34
CA ALA A 181 6.31 -10.93 18.03
C ALA A 181 7.18 -11.75 17.05
N ALA A 182 8.23 -12.36 17.55
CA ALA A 182 9.13 -13.18 16.74
C ALA A 182 9.17 -14.62 17.26
N ILE A 183 9.32 -15.58 16.34
CA ILE A 183 9.51 -17.00 16.64
C ILE A 183 10.83 -17.46 16.06
N SER A 184 11.55 -18.28 16.79
CA SER A 184 12.69 -19.02 16.28
C SER A 184 12.59 -20.48 16.71
N ILE A 185 12.98 -21.38 15.82
CA ILE A 185 12.99 -22.83 16.06
C ILE A 185 14.41 -23.33 15.82
N SER A 186 14.99 -23.99 16.82
CA SER A 186 16.32 -24.58 16.74
C SER A 186 16.33 -25.96 17.40
N ALA A 187 16.71 -26.96 16.64
CA ALA A 187 16.73 -28.36 17.09
C ALA A 187 15.39 -28.81 17.73
N GLY A 188 14.26 -28.32 17.19
CA GLY A 188 12.92 -28.62 17.70
C GLY A 188 12.46 -27.81 18.91
N ALA A 189 13.33 -26.97 19.49
CA ALA A 189 12.96 -26.06 20.58
C ALA A 189 12.38 -24.75 20.01
N ILE A 190 11.15 -24.44 20.38
CA ILE A 190 10.41 -23.23 19.97
C ILE A 190 10.69 -22.13 20.99
N SER A 191 11.13 -20.97 20.53
CA SER A 191 11.33 -19.77 21.34
C SER A 191 10.54 -18.60 20.72
N ILE A 192 9.75 -17.92 21.55
CA ILE A 192 8.91 -16.79 21.15
C ILE A 192 9.35 -15.56 21.92
N THR A 193 9.57 -14.46 21.21
CA THR A 193 9.76 -13.12 21.78
C THR A 193 8.45 -12.37 21.63
N ASN A 194 7.97 -11.74 22.72
CA ASN A 194 6.72 -11.01 22.71
C ASN A 194 6.79 -9.77 21.82
N GLU A 195 5.64 -9.40 21.34
CA GLU A 195 5.40 -8.15 20.64
C GLU A 195 5.55 -6.93 21.57
N THR A 196 5.72 -5.78 20.94
CA THR A 196 5.59 -4.48 21.62
C THR A 196 4.41 -3.73 21.01
N ILE A 197 3.45 -3.37 21.87
CA ILE A 197 2.31 -2.57 21.46
C ILE A 197 2.76 -1.16 21.16
N GLY A 198 2.40 -0.66 19.99
CA GLY A 198 2.61 0.73 19.58
C GLY A 198 1.53 1.67 20.11
N LYS A 199 1.64 2.94 19.75
CA LYS A 199 0.66 3.98 20.07
C LYS A 199 0.41 4.83 18.85
N LYS A 200 -0.83 5.30 18.67
CA LYS A 200 -1.25 6.22 17.62
C LYS A 200 -2.44 7.04 18.10
N ILE A 201 -2.79 8.08 17.37
CA ILE A 201 -4.10 8.73 17.54
C ILE A 201 -5.10 8.24 16.51
N ASN A 202 -6.38 8.45 16.77
CA ASN A 202 -7.42 8.31 15.78
C ASN A 202 -7.47 9.59 14.93
N VAL A 203 -6.84 9.58 13.76
CA VAL A 203 -6.73 10.75 12.88
C VAL A 203 -8.10 11.23 12.40
N GLU A 204 -9.01 10.31 12.06
CA GLU A 204 -10.36 10.63 11.57
C GLU A 204 -11.17 11.35 12.65
N GLU A 205 -11.16 10.82 13.87
CA GLU A 205 -11.84 11.44 15.02
C GLU A 205 -11.27 12.83 15.34
N LEU A 206 -9.94 13.00 15.24
CA LEU A 206 -9.31 14.30 15.45
C LEU A 206 -9.74 15.30 14.37
N VAL A 207 -9.77 14.91 13.11
CA VAL A 207 -10.24 15.75 11.99
C VAL A 207 -11.67 16.21 12.23
N ASP A 208 -12.56 15.30 12.65
CA ASP A 208 -13.96 15.65 12.94
C ASP A 208 -14.07 16.60 14.13
N LYS A 209 -13.37 16.37 15.22
CA LYS A 209 -13.32 17.30 16.37
C LYS A 209 -12.80 18.69 15.98
N ILE A 210 -11.78 18.76 15.13
CA ILE A 210 -11.29 20.06 14.63
C ILE A 210 -12.38 20.75 13.81
N LYS A 211 -13.05 20.06 12.89
CA LYS A 211 -14.13 20.61 12.07
C LYS A 211 -15.28 21.13 12.93
N GLU A 212 -15.68 20.40 13.96
CA GLU A 212 -16.73 20.80 14.91
C GLU A 212 -16.34 22.02 15.73
N SER A 213 -15.04 22.22 16.01
CA SER A 213 -14.52 23.36 16.76
C SER A 213 -14.36 24.64 15.92
N ILE A 214 -14.40 24.53 14.58
CA ILE A 214 -14.26 25.69 13.69
C ILE A 214 -15.53 26.55 13.74
N SER A 215 -15.41 27.75 14.34
CA SER A 215 -16.50 28.71 14.44
C SER A 215 -15.98 30.15 14.27
N PRO A 216 -16.76 31.03 13.61
CA PRO A 216 -16.46 32.47 13.60
C PRO A 216 -16.58 33.11 14.97
N GLU A 217 -17.33 32.52 15.89
CA GLU A 217 -17.50 33.00 17.26
C GLU A 217 -16.24 32.81 18.11
N GLU A 218 -16.14 33.51 19.23
CA GLU A 218 -15.03 33.32 20.15
C GLU A 218 -15.22 32.05 20.97
N SER A 219 -14.44 31.03 20.67
CA SER A 219 -14.27 29.87 21.55
C SER A 219 -12.78 29.54 21.66
N GLU A 220 -12.27 29.45 22.87
CA GLU A 220 -10.96 28.89 23.19
C GLU A 220 -11.19 27.38 23.51
N GLU A 221 -11.49 26.59 22.52
CA GLU A 221 -11.60 25.14 22.75
C GLU A 221 -10.23 24.48 22.64
N VAL A 222 -9.94 23.66 23.65
CA VAL A 222 -8.77 22.78 23.66
C VAL A 222 -9.26 21.37 23.36
N ILE A 223 -8.87 20.85 22.21
CA ILE A 223 -9.16 19.47 21.83
C ILE A 223 -8.17 18.57 22.55
N VAL A 224 -8.66 17.67 23.37
CA VAL A 224 -7.85 16.62 24.02
C VAL A 224 -8.01 15.31 23.24
N VAL A 225 -6.88 14.70 22.89
CA VAL A 225 -6.81 13.45 22.15
C VAL A 225 -6.03 12.43 22.96
N GLU A 226 -6.59 11.25 23.11
CA GLU A 226 -5.93 10.13 23.77
C GLU A 226 -5.19 9.26 22.75
N LEU A 227 -4.09 8.63 23.20
CA LEU A 227 -3.35 7.65 22.42
C LEU A 227 -4.03 6.29 22.51
N GLU A 228 -4.34 5.73 21.36
CA GLU A 228 -4.84 4.37 21.21
C GLU A 228 -3.70 3.37 21.04
N ASP A 229 -3.93 2.12 21.43
CA ASP A 229 -3.01 1.02 21.17
C ASP A 229 -2.94 0.69 19.68
N SER A 230 -1.71 0.63 19.14
CA SER A 230 -1.44 0.10 17.81
C SER A 230 -0.94 -1.32 17.96
N VAL A 231 -1.82 -2.30 17.75
CA VAL A 231 -1.50 -3.72 17.89
C VAL A 231 -0.71 -4.18 16.67
N PRO A 232 0.44 -4.88 16.81
CA PRO A 232 1.19 -5.43 15.71
C PRO A 232 0.42 -6.57 15.02
N ARG A 233 0.83 -6.89 13.79
CA ARG A 233 0.18 -7.95 12.99
C ARG A 233 0.45 -9.35 13.56
N VAL A 234 1.65 -9.56 14.11
CA VAL A 234 2.06 -10.84 14.70
C VAL A 234 2.16 -10.68 16.20
N THR A 235 1.34 -11.45 16.94
CA THR A 235 1.34 -11.47 18.39
C THR A 235 1.92 -12.78 18.93
N ALA A 236 2.45 -12.77 20.15
CA ALA A 236 2.93 -13.97 20.82
C ALA A 236 1.80 -14.99 21.00
N ALA A 237 0.57 -14.53 21.22
CA ALA A 237 -0.60 -15.39 21.33
C ALA A 237 -0.89 -16.17 20.04
N GLU A 238 -0.72 -15.54 18.88
CA GLU A 238 -0.82 -16.25 17.60
C GLU A 238 0.34 -17.23 17.40
N LEU A 239 1.58 -16.83 17.73
CA LEU A 239 2.75 -17.69 17.57
C LEU A 239 2.73 -18.91 18.51
N GLN A 240 2.12 -18.79 19.69
CA GLN A 240 1.94 -19.92 20.64
C GLN A 240 1.06 -21.04 20.07
N LYS A 241 0.30 -20.80 19.02
CA LYS A 241 -0.44 -21.85 18.31
C LYS A 241 0.50 -22.83 17.59
N ILE A 242 1.73 -22.42 17.27
CA ILE A 242 2.75 -23.30 16.68
C ILE A 242 3.31 -24.19 17.81
N ASP A 243 2.90 -25.46 17.83
CA ASP A 243 3.23 -26.41 18.89
C ASP A 243 4.02 -27.63 18.41
N GLY A 244 4.25 -27.75 17.08
CA GLY A 244 5.07 -28.85 16.55
C GLY A 244 5.09 -28.99 15.02
N ILE A 245 5.76 -30.05 14.59
CA ILE A 245 5.90 -30.38 13.17
C ILE A 245 4.60 -30.99 12.64
N LEU A 246 4.07 -30.39 11.57
CA LEU A 246 2.94 -30.91 10.79
C LEU A 246 3.42 -31.89 9.72
N SER A 247 4.52 -31.57 9.05
CA SER A 247 5.13 -32.40 8.02
C SER A 247 6.64 -32.22 7.95
N SER A 248 7.30 -33.19 7.34
CA SER A 248 8.73 -33.14 7.05
C SER A 248 9.02 -33.84 5.71
N PHE A 249 10.01 -33.31 4.98
CA PHE A 249 10.59 -33.99 3.82
C PHE A 249 12.09 -33.75 3.74
N SER A 250 12.82 -34.75 3.28
CA SER A 250 14.26 -34.68 3.08
C SER A 250 14.68 -35.14 1.69
N GLY A 251 15.46 -34.33 0.98
CA GLY A 251 16.07 -34.61 -0.30
C GLY A 251 17.58 -34.88 -0.17
N SER A 252 18.10 -35.93 -0.85
CA SER A 252 19.53 -36.26 -0.83
C SER A 252 20.29 -35.43 -1.85
N TYR A 253 21.47 -34.89 -1.47
CA TYR A 253 22.39 -34.18 -2.36
C TYR A 253 23.80 -34.80 -2.46
N VAL A 254 23.91 -36.05 -2.09
CA VAL A 254 25.17 -36.81 -2.17
C VAL A 254 25.78 -36.68 -3.58
N ASN A 255 27.11 -36.55 -3.66
CA ASN A 255 27.87 -36.37 -4.91
C ASN A 255 27.63 -35.02 -5.65
N SER A 256 27.05 -34.02 -5.01
CA SER A 256 26.94 -32.69 -5.60
C SER A 256 28.29 -31.97 -5.56
N ALA A 257 28.61 -31.21 -6.61
CA ALA A 257 29.79 -30.32 -6.65
C ALA A 257 29.74 -29.24 -5.59
N ALA A 258 30.89 -28.78 -5.12
CA ALA A 258 31.00 -27.81 -4.01
C ALA A 258 30.23 -26.49 -4.28
N GLY A 259 30.31 -25.91 -5.49
CA GLY A 259 29.55 -24.73 -5.86
C GLY A 259 28.04 -24.94 -5.80
N ARG A 260 27.54 -26.11 -6.24
CA ARG A 260 26.15 -26.49 -6.13
C ARG A 260 25.69 -26.61 -4.67
N VAL A 261 26.53 -27.18 -3.79
CA VAL A 261 26.25 -27.30 -2.34
C VAL A 261 26.17 -25.91 -1.70
N THR A 262 27.09 -25.00 -2.09
CA THR A 262 27.04 -23.60 -1.64
C THR A 262 25.72 -22.93 -1.99
N ASN A 263 25.29 -23.05 -3.25
CA ASN A 263 24.01 -22.48 -3.73
C ASN A 263 22.80 -23.05 -2.97
N MET A 264 22.78 -24.36 -2.80
CA MET A 264 21.72 -25.03 -2.03
C MET A 264 21.68 -24.56 -0.58
N LYS A 265 22.85 -24.35 0.06
CA LYS A 265 22.92 -23.85 1.43
C LYS A 265 22.39 -22.42 1.54
N ILE A 266 22.74 -21.53 0.60
CA ILE A 266 22.23 -20.16 0.55
C ILE A 266 20.70 -20.20 0.42
N ALA A 267 20.16 -20.90 -0.57
CA ALA A 267 18.73 -21.00 -0.80
C ALA A 267 17.98 -21.61 0.40
N THR A 268 18.52 -22.67 1.01
CA THR A 268 17.92 -23.27 2.21
C THR A 268 17.87 -22.29 3.37
N ASN A 269 18.97 -21.56 3.63
CA ASN A 269 19.02 -20.56 4.69
C ASN A 269 18.05 -19.39 4.45
N SER A 270 17.86 -18.97 3.20
CA SER A 270 16.94 -17.89 2.85
C SER A 270 15.46 -18.29 3.05
N VAL A 271 15.13 -19.56 2.89
CA VAL A 271 13.77 -20.09 3.15
C VAL A 271 13.55 -20.38 4.64
N ASN A 272 14.63 -20.75 5.36
CA ASN A 272 14.56 -21.07 6.78
C ASN A 272 14.10 -19.87 7.59
N GLY A 273 13.20 -20.05 8.54
CA GLY A 273 12.70 -18.98 9.39
C GLY A 273 11.48 -18.25 8.82
N THR A 274 10.97 -18.67 7.67
CA THR A 274 9.78 -18.06 7.10
C THR A 274 8.55 -18.35 7.95
N LEU A 275 7.92 -17.29 8.45
CA LEU A 275 6.64 -17.32 9.15
C LEU A 275 5.56 -16.87 8.17
N LEU A 276 4.48 -17.64 8.07
CA LEU A 276 3.30 -17.30 7.29
C LEU A 276 2.07 -17.28 8.20
N MET A 277 1.50 -16.10 8.37
CA MET A 277 0.21 -15.93 9.06
C MET A 277 -0.93 -16.50 8.19
N PRO A 278 -2.12 -16.75 8.75
CA PRO A 278 -3.30 -17.15 7.96
C PRO A 278 -3.51 -16.24 6.75
N GLY A 279 -3.63 -16.84 5.55
CA GLY A 279 -3.81 -16.14 4.28
C GLY A 279 -2.54 -15.61 3.60
N ASP A 280 -1.37 -15.68 4.23
CA ASP A 280 -0.12 -15.23 3.62
C ASP A 280 0.32 -16.17 2.48
N GLU A 281 0.82 -15.60 1.40
CA GLU A 281 1.42 -16.32 0.29
C GLU A 281 2.95 -16.35 0.41
N PHE A 282 3.50 -17.56 0.27
CA PHE A 282 4.93 -17.78 0.09
C PHE A 282 5.30 -17.71 -1.39
N SER A 283 6.40 -17.06 -1.73
CA SER A 283 7.06 -17.06 -3.04
C SER A 283 8.51 -17.47 -2.87
N TYR A 284 8.91 -18.54 -3.56
CA TYR A 284 10.27 -19.08 -3.46
C TYR A 284 11.30 -18.10 -4.03
N ASN A 285 11.03 -17.53 -5.22
CA ASN A 285 11.95 -16.58 -5.84
C ASN A 285 12.13 -15.30 -4.98
N LYS A 286 11.04 -14.82 -4.35
CA LYS A 286 11.12 -13.71 -3.41
C LYS A 286 11.95 -14.05 -2.15
N ALA A 287 11.84 -15.28 -1.65
CA ALA A 287 12.55 -15.70 -0.45
C ALA A 287 14.06 -15.84 -0.70
N ILE A 288 14.47 -16.42 -1.85
CA ILE A 288 15.90 -16.65 -2.14
C ILE A 288 16.60 -15.43 -2.75
N GLY A 289 15.84 -14.47 -3.30
CA GLY A 289 16.36 -13.30 -4.02
C GLY A 289 17.07 -13.68 -5.33
N GLU A 290 17.81 -12.72 -5.89
CA GLU A 290 18.56 -12.89 -7.13
C GLU A 290 19.74 -13.85 -6.96
N THR A 291 19.91 -14.78 -7.93
CA THR A 291 20.96 -15.80 -7.93
C THR A 291 22.25 -15.29 -8.55
N THR A 292 22.85 -14.25 -7.97
CA THR A 292 24.05 -13.57 -8.47
C THR A 292 25.31 -13.88 -7.65
N ALA A 293 26.48 -13.56 -8.21
CA ALA A 293 27.75 -13.67 -7.50
C ALA A 293 27.81 -12.75 -6.27
N GLU A 294 27.21 -11.58 -6.34
CA GLU A 294 27.14 -10.59 -5.26
C GLU A 294 26.39 -11.15 -4.06
N ASN A 295 25.35 -11.96 -4.29
CA ASN A 295 24.59 -12.66 -3.26
C ASN A 295 25.26 -13.98 -2.80
N GLY A 296 26.50 -14.24 -3.26
CA GLY A 296 27.33 -15.38 -2.86
C GLY A 296 27.07 -16.67 -3.63
N TYR A 297 26.15 -16.66 -4.61
CA TYR A 297 25.93 -17.82 -5.45
C TYR A 297 27.13 -18.11 -6.34
N GLN A 298 27.34 -19.38 -6.67
CA GLN A 298 28.44 -19.88 -7.48
C GLN A 298 27.93 -20.46 -8.79
N GLN A 299 28.80 -20.49 -9.78
CA GLN A 299 28.52 -21.23 -11.02
C GLN A 299 28.50 -22.73 -10.72
N ALA A 300 27.44 -23.37 -11.17
CA ALA A 300 27.24 -24.82 -11.06
C ALA A 300 26.36 -25.32 -12.22
N GLY A 301 26.37 -26.63 -12.47
CA GLY A 301 25.54 -27.21 -13.51
C GLY A 301 24.05 -26.94 -13.30
N ALA A 302 23.42 -26.31 -14.27
CA ALA A 302 21.99 -26.06 -14.39
C ALA A 302 21.48 -26.57 -15.74
N TYR A 303 20.19 -26.94 -15.79
CA TYR A 303 19.55 -27.32 -17.04
C TYR A 303 18.91 -26.09 -17.67
N VAL A 304 19.41 -25.67 -18.83
CA VAL A 304 18.87 -24.54 -19.60
C VAL A 304 18.65 -25.01 -21.05
N SER A 305 17.41 -24.88 -21.52
CA SER A 305 17.01 -25.22 -22.90
C SER A 305 17.45 -26.65 -23.36
N GLY A 306 17.50 -27.60 -22.43
CA GLY A 306 17.86 -28.98 -22.75
C GLY A 306 19.35 -29.33 -22.66
N GLU A 307 20.18 -28.38 -22.24
CA GLU A 307 21.62 -28.58 -22.04
C GLU A 307 22.03 -28.35 -20.59
N VAL A 308 23.13 -28.95 -20.18
CA VAL A 308 23.76 -28.67 -18.89
C VAL A 308 24.77 -27.54 -19.08
N VAL A 309 24.47 -26.38 -18.52
CA VAL A 309 25.34 -25.19 -18.56
C VAL A 309 25.81 -24.82 -17.17
N GLN A 310 26.89 -24.04 -17.09
CA GLN A 310 27.39 -23.49 -15.82
C GLN A 310 26.71 -22.14 -15.60
N GLU A 311 25.81 -22.07 -14.62
CA GLU A 311 25.11 -20.84 -14.26
C GLU A 311 25.14 -20.59 -12.76
N TYR A 312 25.00 -19.32 -12.37
CA TYR A 312 24.82 -18.95 -10.97
C TYR A 312 23.50 -19.53 -10.45
N GLY A 313 23.48 -20.01 -9.21
CA GLY A 313 22.29 -20.61 -8.63
C GLY A 313 22.03 -22.08 -9.04
N GLY A 314 22.90 -22.72 -9.81
CA GLY A 314 22.75 -24.15 -10.11
C GLY A 314 22.55 -24.95 -8.82
N GLY A 315 21.38 -25.61 -8.67
CA GLY A 315 20.97 -26.34 -7.48
C GLY A 315 19.75 -25.81 -6.74
N VAL A 316 19.29 -24.56 -6.99
CA VAL A 316 18.14 -23.97 -6.29
C VAL A 316 16.83 -24.72 -6.54
N CYS A 317 16.64 -25.31 -7.74
CA CYS A 317 15.47 -26.13 -8.04
C CYS A 317 15.41 -27.44 -7.21
N HIS A 318 16.53 -27.92 -6.70
CA HIS A 318 16.52 -29.06 -5.76
C HIS A 318 15.94 -28.64 -4.41
N ILE A 319 16.22 -27.39 -3.98
CA ILE A 319 15.67 -26.84 -2.75
C ILE A 319 14.17 -26.58 -2.89
N SER A 320 13.71 -25.94 -3.98
CA SER A 320 12.28 -25.71 -4.22
C SER A 320 11.50 -27.02 -4.33
N THR A 321 12.07 -28.06 -4.96
CA THR A 321 11.48 -29.41 -5.03
C THR A 321 11.36 -30.04 -3.64
N THR A 322 12.40 -29.94 -2.79
CA THR A 322 12.37 -30.50 -1.44
C THR A 322 11.33 -29.78 -0.57
N LEU A 323 11.26 -28.45 -0.68
CA LEU A 323 10.25 -27.63 -0.01
C LEU A 323 8.82 -27.98 -0.48
N TYR A 324 8.62 -28.07 -1.80
CA TYR A 324 7.33 -28.47 -2.39
C TYR A 324 6.79 -29.77 -1.78
N ARG A 325 7.65 -30.78 -1.67
CA ARG A 325 7.29 -32.07 -1.08
C ARG A 325 6.89 -31.95 0.41
N ALA A 326 7.61 -31.12 1.18
CA ALA A 326 7.28 -30.87 2.58
C ALA A 326 5.94 -30.11 2.71
N VAL A 327 5.71 -29.08 1.90
CA VAL A 327 4.50 -28.26 1.88
C VAL A 327 3.27 -29.09 1.50
N MET A 328 3.37 -29.93 0.46
CA MET A 328 2.27 -30.82 0.06
C MET A 328 1.93 -31.83 1.16
N ARG A 329 2.92 -32.34 1.89
CA ARG A 329 2.71 -33.20 3.08
C ARG A 329 2.07 -32.47 4.25
N ALA A 330 2.18 -31.14 4.32
CA ALA A 330 1.41 -30.31 5.24
C ALA A 330 0.00 -30.00 4.72
N ASN A 331 -0.48 -30.67 3.68
CA ASN A 331 -1.77 -30.40 3.02
C ASN A 331 -1.95 -28.93 2.56
N LEU A 332 -0.84 -28.24 2.27
CA LEU A 332 -0.81 -26.89 1.72
C LEU A 332 -0.61 -27.01 0.21
N LYS A 333 -1.64 -26.70 -0.56
CA LYS A 333 -1.60 -26.80 -2.01
C LYS A 333 -0.85 -25.62 -2.62
N SER A 334 -0.08 -25.94 -3.67
CA SER A 334 0.62 -24.91 -4.44
C SER A 334 -0.38 -23.99 -5.15
N SER A 335 -0.21 -22.68 -5.03
CA SER A 335 -0.91 -21.69 -5.86
C SER A 335 -0.23 -21.53 -7.23
N LEU A 336 1.08 -21.82 -7.30
CA LEU A 336 1.87 -21.85 -8.54
C LEU A 336 2.98 -22.89 -8.44
N ARG A 337 3.05 -23.77 -9.44
CA ARG A 337 4.10 -24.78 -9.55
C ARG A 337 4.30 -25.18 -11.01
N TYR A 338 5.55 -25.35 -11.41
CA TYR A 338 5.96 -25.88 -12.70
C TYR A 338 6.84 -27.11 -12.53
N ASN A 339 6.71 -28.12 -13.43
CA ASN A 339 7.66 -29.22 -13.53
C ASN A 339 8.87 -28.84 -14.38
N HIS A 340 9.99 -29.53 -14.22
CA HIS A 340 11.11 -29.40 -15.15
C HIS A 340 10.72 -29.86 -16.56
N SER A 341 11.34 -29.27 -17.58
CA SER A 341 11.13 -29.67 -18.99
C SER A 341 11.64 -31.08 -19.30
N MET A 342 12.61 -31.55 -18.52
CA MET A 342 13.22 -32.87 -18.59
C MET A 342 13.37 -33.46 -17.20
N MET A 343 13.60 -34.77 -17.11
CA MET A 343 13.80 -35.45 -15.83
C MET A 343 15.04 -34.94 -15.09
N VAL A 344 14.87 -34.77 -13.78
CA VAL A 344 15.97 -34.50 -12.85
C VAL A 344 16.28 -35.75 -12.03
N SER A 345 17.54 -35.89 -11.60
CA SER A 345 17.97 -37.07 -10.86
C SER A 345 17.53 -37.15 -9.40
N TYR A 346 17.03 -36.02 -8.83
CA TYR A 346 16.69 -35.90 -7.41
C TYR A 346 15.18 -35.94 -7.13
N ALA A 347 14.35 -36.09 -8.15
CA ALA A 347 12.91 -36.21 -8.01
C ALA A 347 12.34 -37.23 -8.98
N GLU A 348 11.27 -37.90 -8.58
CA GLU A 348 10.42 -38.70 -9.44
C GLU A 348 9.54 -37.80 -10.32
N PRO A 349 9.05 -38.29 -11.48
CA PRO A 349 8.17 -37.50 -12.34
C PRO A 349 6.96 -36.98 -11.58
N SER A 350 6.57 -35.71 -11.81
CA SER A 350 5.47 -34.98 -11.19
C SER A 350 5.64 -34.64 -9.69
N LEU A 351 6.78 -34.97 -9.08
CA LEU A 351 7.07 -34.71 -7.68
C LEU A 351 8.12 -33.60 -7.49
N ASP A 352 8.40 -32.84 -8.54
CA ASP A 352 9.35 -31.73 -8.58
C ASP A 352 8.67 -30.37 -8.70
N ALA A 353 9.42 -29.31 -8.38
CA ALA A 353 9.04 -27.93 -8.61
C ALA A 353 10.26 -27.16 -9.14
N THR A 354 10.23 -26.76 -10.42
CA THR A 354 11.29 -25.95 -11.02
C THR A 354 11.05 -24.47 -10.76
N VAL A 355 12.12 -23.72 -10.68
CA VAL A 355 12.10 -22.26 -10.52
C VAL A 355 13.14 -21.65 -11.45
N TYR A 356 12.85 -20.44 -11.93
CA TYR A 356 13.76 -19.62 -12.70
C TYR A 356 13.48 -18.16 -12.40
N GLU A 357 14.51 -17.39 -12.16
CA GLU A 357 14.39 -15.99 -11.75
C GLU A 357 13.57 -15.16 -12.76
N GLY A 358 12.57 -14.43 -12.26
CA GLY A 358 11.70 -13.57 -13.05
C GLY A 358 10.50 -14.24 -13.70
N ASP A 359 10.59 -15.53 -14.11
CA ASP A 359 9.58 -16.16 -14.96
C ASP A 359 8.86 -17.34 -14.29
N ILE A 360 9.58 -18.21 -13.59
CA ILE A 360 9.06 -19.47 -13.06
C ILE A 360 9.26 -19.49 -11.55
N ASP A 361 8.16 -19.53 -10.80
CA ASP A 361 8.18 -19.49 -9.32
C ASP A 361 7.45 -20.69 -8.72
N TYR A 362 7.77 -20.98 -7.48
CA TYR A 362 7.01 -21.91 -6.64
C TYR A 362 6.32 -21.13 -5.53
N ARG A 363 4.96 -21.23 -5.46
CA ARG A 363 4.14 -20.48 -4.51
C ARG A 363 3.10 -21.37 -3.85
N PHE A 364 2.77 -21.03 -2.61
CA PHE A 364 1.62 -21.58 -1.89
C PHE A 364 1.10 -20.59 -0.86
N VAL A 365 -0.14 -20.77 -0.41
CA VAL A 365 -0.80 -19.93 0.58
C VAL A 365 -0.98 -20.73 1.87
N ASN A 366 -0.76 -20.08 3.02
CA ASN A 366 -1.18 -20.66 4.29
C ASN A 366 -2.72 -20.60 4.38
N THR A 367 -3.37 -21.72 4.12
CA THR A 367 -4.84 -21.85 4.14
C THR A 367 -5.41 -22.23 5.50
N TYR A 368 -4.55 -22.41 6.51
CA TYR A 368 -4.97 -22.66 7.88
C TYR A 368 -5.39 -21.37 8.58
N ASP A 369 -6.15 -21.51 9.66
CA ASP A 369 -6.52 -20.43 10.59
C ASP A 369 -5.50 -20.20 11.71
N PHE A 370 -4.32 -20.82 11.59
CA PHE A 370 -3.16 -20.68 12.46
C PHE A 370 -1.88 -20.40 11.66
N PRO A 371 -0.88 -19.77 12.25
CA PRO A 371 0.39 -19.51 11.58
C PRO A 371 1.17 -20.80 11.35
N ILE A 372 1.98 -20.82 10.27
CA ILE A 372 2.96 -21.88 9.99
C ILE A 372 4.36 -21.28 9.93
N TYR A 373 5.36 -22.13 10.27
CA TYR A 373 6.77 -21.75 10.22
C TYR A 373 7.55 -22.80 9.44
N ILE A 374 8.42 -22.36 8.55
CA ILE A 374 9.28 -23.20 7.74
C ILE A 374 10.66 -23.28 8.36
N GLU A 375 11.06 -24.45 8.86
CA GLU A 375 12.43 -24.73 9.25
C GLU A 375 13.12 -25.46 8.08
N GLY A 376 14.24 -24.88 7.60
CA GLY A 376 15.06 -25.47 6.55
C GLY A 376 16.52 -25.60 7.00
N TYR A 377 17.11 -26.79 6.87
CA TYR A 377 18.52 -27.00 7.17
C TYR A 377 19.13 -28.10 6.28
N MET A 378 20.46 -28.09 6.24
CA MET A 378 21.22 -29.12 5.54
C MET A 378 22.06 -29.92 6.54
N THR A 379 22.06 -31.25 6.37
CA THR A 379 22.98 -32.19 7.02
C THR A 379 24.19 -32.43 6.13
N SER A 380 25.03 -33.40 6.41
CA SER A 380 26.16 -33.77 5.55
C SER A 380 25.74 -34.35 4.18
N ASN A 381 24.51 -34.85 4.05
CA ASN A 381 24.03 -35.55 2.85
C ASN A 381 22.60 -35.26 2.43
N SER A 382 21.87 -34.45 3.23
CA SER A 382 20.43 -34.20 2.99
C SER A 382 20.07 -32.75 3.23
N ILE A 383 19.10 -32.27 2.45
CA ILE A 383 18.34 -31.05 2.66
C ILE A 383 17.08 -31.48 3.41
N VAL A 384 16.69 -30.74 4.45
CA VAL A 384 15.49 -31.05 5.24
C VAL A 384 14.64 -29.80 5.34
N PHE A 385 13.34 -29.93 5.10
CA PHE A 385 12.33 -28.93 5.43
C PHE A 385 11.28 -29.55 6.35
N ASN A 386 11.03 -28.85 7.45
CA ASN A 386 9.95 -29.12 8.39
C ASN A 386 8.95 -27.96 8.33
N ILE A 387 7.68 -28.29 8.24
CA ILE A 387 6.57 -27.33 8.35
C ILE A 387 6.00 -27.45 9.75
N TYR A 388 6.16 -26.43 10.56
CA TYR A 388 5.59 -26.32 11.90
C TYR A 388 4.26 -25.60 11.86
N GLY A 389 3.37 -25.91 12.80
CA GLY A 389 2.08 -25.28 12.98
C GLY A 389 1.35 -25.84 14.19
N ASN A 390 0.02 -25.74 14.18
CA ASN A 390 -0.85 -26.25 15.24
C ASN A 390 -1.25 -27.71 14.95
N LYS A 391 -0.79 -28.65 15.79
CA LYS A 391 -1.08 -30.08 15.63
C LYS A 391 -2.56 -30.42 15.78
N GLU A 392 -3.22 -29.78 16.71
CA GLU A 392 -4.65 -30.01 16.93
C GLU A 392 -5.47 -29.56 15.71
N GLY A 393 -5.21 -28.35 15.20
CA GLY A 393 -5.83 -27.80 14.01
C GLY A 393 -5.49 -28.58 12.73
N PHE A 394 -4.29 -29.17 12.64
CA PHE A 394 -3.89 -30.04 11.52
C PHE A 394 -4.60 -31.40 11.56
N GLY A 395 -4.86 -31.91 12.76
CA GLY A 395 -5.54 -33.18 12.98
C GLY A 395 -4.63 -34.40 12.91
N THR A 396 -5.24 -35.59 12.76
CA THR A 396 -4.52 -36.89 12.84
C THR A 396 -4.21 -37.52 11.48
N ASN A 397 -4.69 -36.95 10.40
CA ASN A 397 -4.41 -37.44 9.05
C ASN A 397 -2.98 -37.09 8.65
N THR A 398 -2.40 -37.95 7.82
CA THR A 398 -1.12 -37.68 7.17
C THR A 398 -1.31 -37.59 5.67
N TYR A 399 -0.44 -36.86 5.00
CA TYR A 399 -0.55 -36.59 3.58
C TYR A 399 0.76 -36.97 2.88
N ASP A 400 0.67 -37.48 1.66
CA ASP A 400 1.84 -37.67 0.81
C ASP A 400 1.51 -37.35 -0.65
N LEU A 401 2.50 -36.78 -1.34
CA LEU A 401 2.43 -36.55 -2.76
C LEU A 401 3.01 -37.76 -3.47
N VAL A 402 2.17 -38.45 -4.25
CA VAL A 402 2.54 -39.64 -5.00
C VAL A 402 2.37 -39.39 -6.49
N ASN A 403 3.16 -40.08 -7.31
CA ASN A 403 3.03 -40.01 -8.75
C ASN A 403 2.53 -41.33 -9.36
N GLU A 404 1.97 -41.20 -10.58
CA GLU A 404 1.63 -42.32 -11.47
C GLU A 404 2.25 -42.03 -12.84
N VAL A 405 3.16 -42.91 -13.27
CA VAL A 405 3.78 -42.83 -14.60
C VAL A 405 2.82 -43.41 -15.62
N ILE A 406 2.30 -42.55 -16.49
CA ILE A 406 1.35 -42.95 -17.56
C ILE A 406 2.10 -43.47 -18.77
N GLU A 407 3.24 -42.85 -19.12
CA GLU A 407 4.04 -43.23 -20.29
C GLU A 407 5.52 -42.95 -20.02
N LYS A 408 6.37 -43.90 -20.42
CA LYS A 408 7.81 -43.68 -20.53
C LYS A 408 8.16 -43.50 -22.00
N ILE A 409 8.84 -42.42 -22.33
CA ILE A 409 9.20 -42.04 -23.69
C ILE A 409 10.68 -42.33 -23.89
N ASP A 410 11.00 -43.23 -24.81
CA ASP A 410 12.38 -43.61 -25.10
C ASP A 410 13.12 -42.47 -25.82
N TYR A 411 14.44 -42.40 -25.60
CA TYR A 411 15.33 -41.46 -26.29
C TYR A 411 16.04 -42.18 -27.45
N THR A 412 16.56 -41.35 -28.38
CA THR A 412 17.34 -41.84 -29.55
C THR A 412 18.81 -41.44 -29.43
N THR A 413 19.65 -41.97 -30.36
CA THR A 413 21.05 -41.53 -30.47
C THR A 413 21.22 -40.67 -31.69
N GLU A 414 21.74 -39.47 -31.49
CA GLU A 414 22.12 -38.54 -32.55
C GLU A 414 23.63 -38.59 -32.77
N TYR A 415 24.03 -38.67 -34.05
CA TYR A 415 25.44 -38.65 -34.43
C TYR A 415 25.80 -37.33 -35.09
N VAL A 416 26.77 -36.61 -34.51
CA VAL A 416 27.23 -35.30 -34.99
C VAL A 416 28.66 -35.40 -35.44
N ASN A 417 28.99 -35.01 -36.68
CA ASN A 417 30.32 -35.01 -37.20
C ASN A 417 31.21 -33.96 -36.49
N ASP A 418 32.44 -34.39 -36.10
CA ASP A 418 33.43 -33.52 -35.45
C ASP A 418 34.78 -33.62 -36.19
N ALA A 419 35.17 -32.52 -36.84
CA ALA A 419 36.43 -32.42 -37.61
C ALA A 419 37.69 -32.32 -36.73
N THR A 420 37.55 -32.22 -35.42
CA THR A 420 38.67 -32.20 -34.47
C THR A 420 39.07 -33.62 -34.02
N LEU A 421 38.16 -34.56 -34.11
CA LEU A 421 38.37 -35.97 -33.75
C LEU A 421 38.87 -36.78 -34.92
N ALA A 422 39.76 -37.80 -34.67
CA ALA A 422 40.26 -38.69 -35.68
C ALA A 422 39.14 -39.44 -36.41
N GLU A 423 39.28 -39.64 -37.73
CA GLU A 423 38.26 -40.32 -38.55
C GLU A 423 37.86 -41.69 -37.96
N GLY A 424 36.56 -41.88 -37.81
CA GLY A 424 35.97 -43.10 -37.25
C GLY A 424 35.95 -43.18 -35.71
N SER A 425 36.58 -42.24 -34.98
CA SER A 425 36.46 -42.22 -33.53
C SER A 425 35.03 -41.77 -33.11
N LYS A 426 34.56 -42.27 -31.99
CA LYS A 426 33.26 -41.91 -31.42
C LYS A 426 33.42 -41.49 -29.97
N VAL A 427 32.85 -40.32 -29.62
CA VAL A 427 32.87 -39.77 -28.27
C VAL A 427 31.44 -39.42 -27.88
N THR A 428 30.90 -40.08 -26.86
CA THR A 428 29.58 -39.69 -26.29
C THR A 428 29.76 -38.41 -25.49
N THR A 429 29.09 -37.34 -25.89
CA THR A 429 29.14 -36.02 -25.21
C THR A 429 27.91 -35.77 -24.35
N VAL A 430 26.76 -36.39 -24.70
CA VAL A 430 25.51 -36.34 -23.92
C VAL A 430 25.01 -37.76 -23.75
N ASN A 431 24.74 -38.16 -22.51
CA ASN A 431 24.06 -39.42 -22.22
C ASN A 431 22.55 -39.21 -22.27
N GLY A 432 21.86 -40.03 -23.06
CA GLY A 432 20.40 -39.94 -23.17
C GLY A 432 19.67 -40.29 -21.89
N MET A 433 18.52 -39.66 -21.72
CA MET A 433 17.59 -39.95 -20.63
C MET A 433 16.16 -40.10 -21.17
N PRO A 434 15.36 -41.05 -20.64
CA PRO A 434 13.98 -41.18 -21.07
C PRO A 434 13.13 -39.98 -20.61
N GLY A 435 12.13 -39.63 -21.42
CA GLY A 435 11.06 -38.75 -21.06
C GLY A 435 9.91 -39.45 -20.38
N TYR A 436 8.97 -38.69 -19.84
CA TYR A 436 7.81 -39.24 -19.13
C TYR A 436 6.57 -38.39 -19.33
N ARG A 437 5.40 -39.02 -19.33
CA ARG A 437 4.11 -38.42 -18.97
C ARG A 437 3.71 -39.03 -17.63
N SER A 438 3.39 -38.17 -16.67
CA SER A 438 3.10 -38.58 -15.31
C SER A 438 2.02 -37.68 -14.69
N GLN A 439 1.33 -38.23 -13.71
CA GLN A 439 0.34 -37.49 -12.90
C GLN A 439 0.76 -37.53 -11.45
N ALA A 440 0.45 -36.43 -10.71
CA ALA A 440 0.64 -36.37 -9.28
C ALA A 440 -0.71 -36.36 -8.56
N TYR A 441 -0.73 -37.00 -7.41
CA TYR A 441 -1.88 -37.05 -6.52
C TYR A 441 -1.46 -36.76 -5.08
N LEU A 442 -2.27 -35.95 -4.38
CA LEU A 442 -2.17 -35.79 -2.92
C LEU A 442 -3.04 -36.88 -2.28
N VAL A 443 -2.39 -37.78 -1.58
CA VAL A 443 -3.05 -38.88 -0.89
C VAL A 443 -3.20 -38.58 0.59
N THR A 444 -4.41 -38.73 1.10
CA THR A 444 -4.73 -38.64 2.52
C THR A 444 -4.76 -40.01 3.16
N TYR A 445 -4.03 -40.16 4.25
CA TYR A 445 -4.04 -41.37 5.06
C TYR A 445 -4.65 -41.09 6.44
N SER A 446 -5.54 -41.98 6.87
CA SER A 446 -6.06 -42.02 8.23
C SER A 446 -5.61 -43.31 8.90
N ASN A 447 -4.86 -43.20 10.01
CA ASN A 447 -4.25 -44.36 10.67
C ASN A 447 -3.44 -45.24 9.73
N GLY A 448 -2.73 -44.63 8.75
CA GLY A 448 -1.90 -45.35 7.79
C GLY A 448 -2.66 -46.01 6.62
N VAL A 449 -4.00 -45.86 6.54
CA VAL A 449 -4.83 -46.34 5.45
C VAL A 449 -5.19 -45.19 4.52
N GLU A 450 -5.01 -45.36 3.21
CA GLU A 450 -5.45 -44.39 2.21
C GLU A 450 -6.98 -44.22 2.26
N VAL A 451 -7.44 -43.00 2.48
CA VAL A 451 -8.88 -42.65 2.57
C VAL A 451 -9.32 -41.73 1.45
N SER A 452 -8.41 -40.99 0.84
CA SER A 452 -8.72 -40.20 -0.35
C SER A 452 -7.45 -39.93 -1.18
N ARG A 453 -7.67 -39.69 -2.48
CA ARG A 453 -6.64 -39.34 -3.46
C ARG A 453 -7.15 -38.18 -4.31
N GLU A 454 -6.46 -37.09 -4.30
CA GLU A 454 -6.81 -35.87 -5.05
C GLU A 454 -5.80 -35.67 -6.19
N PHE A 455 -6.30 -35.48 -7.41
CA PHE A 455 -5.46 -35.13 -8.56
C PHE A 455 -4.85 -33.74 -8.40
N ILE A 456 -3.53 -33.59 -8.59
CA ILE A 456 -2.77 -32.35 -8.45
C ILE A 456 -2.30 -31.83 -9.81
N SER A 457 -1.61 -32.68 -10.61
CA SER A 457 -1.05 -32.26 -11.89
C SER A 457 -0.91 -33.40 -12.88
N SER A 458 -0.79 -33.02 -14.16
CA SER A 458 -0.37 -33.92 -15.25
C SER A 458 0.78 -33.24 -15.98
N ASP A 459 1.95 -33.87 -15.94
CA ASP A 459 3.20 -33.29 -16.35
C ASP A 459 3.84 -34.07 -17.50
N TYR A 460 4.60 -33.35 -18.33
CA TYR A 460 5.37 -33.89 -19.43
C TYR A 460 6.85 -33.54 -19.25
N TYR A 461 7.69 -34.58 -19.40
CA TYR A 461 9.16 -34.47 -19.40
C TYR A 461 9.67 -34.96 -20.75
N ALA A 462 10.35 -34.11 -21.49
CA ALA A 462 10.92 -34.45 -22.77
C ALA A 462 12.07 -35.45 -22.60
N PRO A 463 12.21 -36.46 -23.51
CA PRO A 463 13.40 -37.27 -23.53
C PRO A 463 14.61 -36.45 -23.98
N MET A 464 15.80 -36.79 -23.45
CA MET A 464 17.07 -36.23 -23.89
C MET A 464 17.83 -37.27 -24.69
N ASN A 465 18.16 -36.96 -25.95
CA ASN A 465 18.86 -37.88 -26.83
C ASN A 465 20.33 -38.04 -26.43
N THR A 466 20.88 -39.24 -26.67
CA THR A 466 22.32 -39.45 -26.62
C THR A 466 22.97 -38.74 -27.80
N VAL A 467 24.00 -37.89 -27.54
CA VAL A 467 24.77 -37.25 -28.60
C VAL A 467 26.15 -37.89 -28.67
N VAL A 468 26.47 -38.43 -29.84
CA VAL A 468 27.76 -39.08 -30.15
C VAL A 468 28.46 -38.28 -31.22
N LYS A 469 29.61 -37.68 -30.90
CA LYS A 469 30.49 -37.04 -31.86
C LYS A 469 31.28 -38.09 -32.63
N VAL A 470 31.23 -38.02 -33.96
CA VAL A 470 31.93 -38.93 -34.86
C VAL A 470 33.07 -38.16 -35.54
N GLY A 471 34.29 -38.62 -35.34
CA GLY A 471 35.49 -37.98 -35.90
C GLY A 471 35.54 -38.07 -37.43
N THR A 472 35.86 -36.93 -38.06
CA THR A 472 36.01 -36.82 -39.52
C THR A 472 37.41 -36.30 -39.93
N LYS A 473 38.34 -36.10 -38.97
CA LYS A 473 39.68 -35.67 -39.24
C LYS A 473 40.50 -36.78 -39.86
N LYS A 474 40.77 -36.71 -41.17
CA LYS A 474 41.62 -37.65 -41.88
C LYS A 474 43.06 -37.60 -41.34
N ALA A 475 43.70 -38.76 -41.21
CA ALA A 475 45.11 -38.85 -40.92
C ALA A 475 45.90 -38.13 -42.04
N ASN A 476 46.83 -37.24 -41.71
CA ASN A 476 47.76 -36.67 -42.67
C ASN A 476 48.66 -37.82 -43.15
N THR A 477 48.37 -38.38 -44.31
CA THR A 477 49.27 -39.30 -44.98
C THR A 477 50.43 -38.47 -45.54
N THR A 478 51.50 -38.35 -44.79
CA THR A 478 52.77 -37.86 -45.34
C THR A 478 53.27 -38.95 -46.29
N THR A 479 53.04 -38.80 -47.58
CA THR A 479 53.66 -39.62 -48.61
C THR A 479 55.16 -39.41 -48.53
N ILE A 480 55.91 -40.36 -47.97
CA ILE A 480 57.35 -40.44 -48.10
C ILE A 480 57.61 -40.87 -49.53
N GLU A 481 57.84 -39.93 -50.43
CA GLU A 481 58.44 -40.26 -51.73
C GLU A 481 59.81 -40.84 -51.49
N SER A 482 59.97 -42.16 -51.66
CA SER A 482 61.27 -42.86 -51.73
C SER A 482 61.96 -42.47 -53.02
N ASN A 483 62.80 -41.49 -52.97
CA ASN A 483 63.78 -41.28 -54.04
C ASN A 483 64.90 -42.28 -53.89
N SER A 484 64.87 -43.34 -54.75
CA SER A 484 65.99 -44.24 -54.99
C SER A 484 67.04 -43.51 -55.84
N ASN A 485 68.20 -43.17 -55.26
CA ASN A 485 69.41 -43.05 -56.05
C ASN A 485 70.62 -43.61 -55.30
N SER A 486 71.26 -44.50 -56.04
CA SER A 486 72.36 -45.40 -55.73
C SER A 486 73.66 -44.68 -55.31
N ALA A 487 74.45 -45.42 -54.60
CA ALA A 487 75.88 -45.64 -54.66
C ALA A 487 76.77 -45.10 -53.56
N SER A 488 77.42 -46.06 -53.07
CA SER A 488 78.82 -46.24 -52.62
C SER A 488 79.16 -45.93 -51.16
N THR A 489 79.41 -47.04 -50.52
CA THR A 489 80.61 -47.47 -49.73
C THR A 489 81.37 -46.41 -48.96
N GLU A 490 81.36 -46.51 -47.66
CA GLU A 490 82.58 -46.82 -46.91
C GLU A 490 82.26 -47.08 -45.42
N SER A 491 82.90 -48.16 -44.97
CA SER A 491 82.97 -48.63 -43.62
C SER A 491 83.63 -47.63 -42.67
N ILE A 492 83.35 -47.67 -41.44
CA ILE A 492 84.26 -47.95 -40.31
C ILE A 492 83.51 -47.83 -38.97
N ASN A 493 83.40 -48.96 -38.33
CA ASN A 493 83.62 -49.40 -36.97
C ASN A 493 83.43 -48.49 -35.75
N ASN A 494 82.84 -49.23 -34.80
CA ASN A 494 83.10 -49.27 -33.34
C ASN A 494 82.39 -48.17 -32.52
N ASN A 495 81.85 -48.45 -31.46
CA ASN A 495 81.84 -49.61 -30.52
C ASN A 495 80.95 -49.21 -29.31
N THR A 496 80.32 -50.17 -28.84
CA THR A 496 80.04 -50.53 -27.42
C THR A 496 79.29 -49.64 -26.47
N ASN A 497 78.34 -50.36 -25.94
CA ASN A 497 77.97 -50.60 -24.53
C ASN A 497 76.89 -49.67 -23.96
N ASN A 498 75.80 -50.27 -23.68
CA ASN A 498 75.44 -51.18 -22.61
C ASN A 498 74.90 -50.50 -21.34
N SER A 499 73.80 -51.05 -20.90
CA SER A 499 73.32 -51.23 -19.55
C SER A 499 72.15 -50.35 -19.14
N GLN A 500 70.95 -50.93 -19.13
CA GLN A 500 70.35 -51.64 -17.98
C GLN A 500 70.41 -50.75 -16.73
N ALA A 501 69.35 -50.49 -16.06
CA ALA A 501 68.40 -51.24 -15.35
C ALA A 501 67.83 -50.44 -14.14
N ASN A 502 66.61 -50.67 -13.90
CA ASN A 502 66.02 -50.86 -12.56
C ASN A 502 66.23 -49.92 -11.38
N GLY A 503 65.12 -49.68 -10.77
CA GLY A 503 65.02 -49.86 -9.30
C GLY A 503 64.44 -48.63 -8.59
N ARG A 504 63.24 -48.77 -8.20
CA ARG A 504 62.73 -48.95 -6.84
C ARG A 504 63.15 -47.89 -5.78
N ASN A 505 62.12 -47.37 -5.22
CA ASN A 505 61.75 -47.34 -3.79
C ASN A 505 62.46 -46.40 -2.79
N GLU A 506 61.59 -45.94 -1.93
CA GLU A 506 61.72 -45.68 -0.48
C GLU A 506 62.06 -44.26 -0.08
N SER A 507 61.05 -43.58 0.50
CA SER A 507 60.78 -43.45 1.95
C SER A 507 61.84 -42.74 2.75
N SER A 508 61.37 -41.81 3.50
CA SER A 508 61.58 -41.52 4.95
C SER A 508 61.69 -40.01 5.18
N GLU A 509 60.78 -39.49 5.96
CA GLU A 509 60.95 -39.13 7.38
C GLU A 509 62.09 -38.13 7.67
N ASN A 510 61.84 -36.94 8.16
CA ASN A 510 61.79 -36.72 9.61
C ASN A 510 61.95 -35.22 9.96
N SER A 511 61.16 -34.81 10.93
CA SER A 511 61.52 -33.94 12.08
C SER A 511 62.03 -32.52 11.79
N GLY A 512 61.54 -31.54 12.37
CA GLY A 512 61.13 -31.32 13.73
C GLY A 512 61.23 -29.86 14.11
N ASN A 513 60.53 -29.59 15.14
CA ASN A 513 60.71 -28.53 16.14
C ASN A 513 60.28 -27.10 15.88
N ASN A 514 59.19 -26.72 16.53
CA ASN A 514 59.12 -26.12 17.86
C ASN A 514 59.52 -24.64 17.93
N GLN A 515 58.55 -23.78 18.22
CA GLN A 515 58.46 -23.07 19.49
C GLN A 515 57.30 -22.09 19.52
N THR A 516 56.40 -22.38 20.43
CA THR A 516 55.71 -21.53 21.42
C THR A 516 56.07 -20.04 21.39
N ASN A 517 55.05 -19.18 21.37
CA ASN A 517 54.88 -18.27 22.49
C ASN A 517 53.43 -17.74 22.63
N THR A 518 52.96 -17.94 23.80
CA THR A 518 51.90 -17.37 24.61
C THR A 518 51.93 -15.84 24.67
N ALA A 519 50.78 -15.27 24.82
CA ALA A 519 50.31 -14.39 25.88
C ALA A 519 49.30 -13.39 25.35
N GLU A 520 48.10 -13.51 25.84
CA GLU A 520 47.47 -12.64 26.88
C GLU A 520 47.04 -11.25 26.37
N ASN A 521 45.78 -11.07 26.41
CA ASN A 521 45.00 -10.30 27.39
C ASN A 521 44.29 -9.05 26.87
N GLN A 522 43.01 -9.07 27.16
CA GLN A 522 42.13 -8.08 27.82
C GLN A 522 41.48 -6.96 26.97
N ASN A 523 40.16 -7.06 27.12
CA ASN A 523 39.18 -6.02 27.45
C ASN A 523 38.94 -4.85 26.48
N ASN A 524 37.78 -4.76 25.86
CA ASN A 524 36.62 -4.03 26.41
C ASN A 524 35.34 -4.49 25.71
#